data_de773eab98386e47dfcbf2478aa2a944
#
_entry.id   de773eab98386e47dfcbf2478aa2a944
#
_cell.length_a   1.000
_cell.length_b   1.000
_cell.length_c   1.000
_cell.angle_alpha   90.00
_cell.angle_beta   90.00
_cell.angle_gamma   90.00
#
_symmetry.space_group_name_H-M   'P 1'
#
loop_
_entity.id
_entity.type
_entity.pdbx_description
1 polymer ?
#
loop_
_entity_poly.entity_id
_entity_poly.type
_entity_poly.pdbx_seq_one_letter_code
_entity_poly.pdbx_strand_id
1 'polypeptide(L)'
;RPHALVSNTLGAILSHIEAPKIYEISAMAFFRLDIPSASEFLEVYEGVVPGFGASVKQLSSGPCCALEVRAVGAVSKFRETAGPWDVNFAREIQPKTIRAIFGIDGVKNAVHCTDLAEDSERELRYLFDMMNPC
;
A
#
# COMPACT_ATOMS: atom_id res chain seq x y z
N ARG A 1 -3.94 -3.18 1.32
CA ARG A 1 -4.58 -4.06 0.33
C ARG A 1 -5.68 -4.87 0.98
N PRO A 2 -6.72 -5.28 0.22
CA PRO A 2 -7.89 -5.96 0.78
C PRO A 2 -7.57 -7.21 1.62
N HIS A 3 -6.61 -8.04 1.24
CA HIS A 3 -6.29 -9.24 2.00
C HIS A 3 -5.86 -8.92 3.44
N ALA A 4 -5.19 -7.80 3.66
CA ALA A 4 -4.76 -7.37 4.99
C ALA A 4 -5.95 -6.94 5.87
N LEU A 5 -6.98 -6.32 5.26
CA LEU A 5 -8.18 -5.93 5.98
C LEU A 5 -9.03 -7.16 6.33
N VAL A 6 -9.20 -8.06 5.38
CA VAL A 6 -9.97 -9.29 5.59
C VAL A 6 -9.35 -10.20 6.66
N SER A 7 -8.03 -10.23 6.73
CA SER A 7 -7.32 -11.03 7.74
C SER A 7 -7.15 -10.33 9.10
N ASN A 8 -7.76 -9.16 9.29
CA ASN A 8 -7.69 -8.37 10.53
C ASN A 8 -6.27 -7.92 10.92
N THR A 9 -5.40 -7.67 9.93
CA THR A 9 -4.02 -7.24 10.20
C THR A 9 -3.85 -5.72 10.14
N LEU A 10 -4.89 -4.96 9.79
CA LEU A 10 -4.80 -3.49 9.67
C LEU A 10 -4.29 -2.84 10.96
N GLY A 11 -4.85 -3.22 12.11
CA GLY A 11 -4.42 -2.66 13.39
C GLY A 11 -2.95 -2.90 13.69
N ALA A 12 -2.46 -4.10 13.40
CA ALA A 12 -1.06 -4.44 13.58
C ALA A 12 -0.15 -3.66 12.61
N ILE A 13 -0.59 -3.44 11.38
CA ILE A 13 0.13 -2.61 10.40
C ILE A 13 0.20 -1.16 10.89
N LEU A 14 -0.92 -0.60 11.36
CA LEU A 14 -0.96 0.76 11.90
C LEU A 14 -0.02 0.92 13.10
N SER A 15 -0.01 -0.05 14.02
CA SER A 15 0.90 -0.06 15.15
C SER A 15 2.36 -0.11 14.71
N HIS A 16 2.65 -0.87 13.68
CA HIS A 16 3.99 -0.97 13.11
C HIS A 16 4.46 0.36 12.50
N ILE A 17 3.55 1.09 11.83
CA ILE A 17 3.84 2.41 11.28
C ILE A 17 4.08 3.43 12.38
N GLU A 18 3.30 3.40 13.45
CA GLU A 18 3.39 4.37 14.54
C GLU A 18 4.53 4.12 15.52
N ALA A 19 4.98 2.87 15.67
CA ALA A 19 5.96 2.50 16.68
C ALA A 19 7.26 3.31 16.65
N PRO A 20 7.89 3.59 15.51
CA PRO A 20 9.13 4.38 15.48
C PRO A 20 8.91 5.87 15.73
N LYS A 21 7.67 6.35 15.77
CA LYS A 21 7.30 7.76 16.03
C LYS A 21 7.92 8.75 15.03
N ILE A 22 8.11 8.34 13.79
CA ILE A 22 8.63 9.18 12.72
C ILE A 22 7.55 9.61 11.72
N TYR A 23 6.38 8.96 11.75
CA TYR A 23 5.27 9.25 10.87
C TYR A 23 4.09 9.84 11.62
N GLU A 24 3.45 10.84 11.01
CA GLU A 24 2.12 11.29 11.39
C GLU A 24 1.12 10.73 10.37
N ILE A 25 0.08 10.04 10.85
CA ILE A 25 -1.04 9.61 10.00
C ILE A 25 -2.04 10.76 10.02
N SER A 26 -2.10 11.52 8.94
CA SER A 26 -2.91 12.74 8.86
C SER A 26 -4.28 12.53 8.23
N ALA A 27 -4.50 11.42 7.53
CA ALA A 27 -5.79 11.05 6.98
C ALA A 27 -5.88 9.54 6.78
N MET A 28 -7.11 9.03 6.91
CA MET A 28 -7.41 7.61 6.67
C MET A 28 -8.80 7.51 6.05
N ALA A 29 -8.93 6.70 5.00
CA ALA A 29 -10.20 6.46 4.35
C ALA A 29 -10.32 5.00 3.91
N PHE A 30 -11.54 4.46 3.96
CA PHE A 30 -11.87 3.15 3.44
C PHE A 30 -12.65 3.30 2.14
N PHE A 31 -12.36 2.47 1.17
CA PHE A 31 -13.00 2.52 -0.13
C PHE A 31 -12.93 1.16 -0.83
N ARG A 32 -13.69 1.02 -1.92
CA ARG A 32 -13.63 -0.15 -2.80
C ARG A 32 -13.31 0.31 -4.20
N LEU A 33 -12.42 -0.41 -4.87
CA LEU A 33 -12.10 -0.18 -6.27
C LEU A 33 -12.80 -1.25 -7.12
N ASP A 34 -13.39 -0.85 -8.24
CA ASP A 34 -13.79 -1.78 -9.27
C ASP A 34 -12.56 -2.18 -10.12
N ILE A 35 -12.74 -3.16 -11.00
CA ILE A 35 -11.62 -3.64 -11.82
C ILE A 35 -11.02 -2.54 -12.70
N PRO A 36 -11.80 -1.71 -13.41
CA PRO A 36 -11.22 -0.61 -14.19
C PRO A 36 -10.43 0.38 -13.36
N SER A 37 -10.93 0.78 -12.19
CA SER A 37 -10.24 1.71 -11.30
C SER A 37 -8.96 1.13 -10.74
N ALA A 38 -8.98 -0.15 -10.33
CA ALA A 38 -7.78 -0.83 -9.83
C ALA A 38 -6.73 -0.97 -10.94
N SER A 39 -7.15 -1.28 -12.15
CA SER A 39 -6.26 -1.35 -13.32
C SER A 39 -5.62 -0.01 -13.61
N GLU A 40 -6.38 1.07 -13.57
CA GLU A 40 -5.88 2.44 -13.76
C GLU A 40 -4.87 2.82 -12.67
N PHE A 41 -5.18 2.52 -11.42
CA PHE A 41 -4.29 2.84 -10.30
C PHE A 41 -2.94 2.11 -10.41
N LEU A 42 -2.94 0.87 -10.90
CA LEU A 42 -1.73 0.06 -11.04
C LEU A 42 -1.11 0.11 -12.45
N GLU A 43 -1.62 0.96 -13.34
CA GLU A 43 -1.22 0.99 -14.75
C GLU A 43 0.29 1.08 -14.98
N VAL A 44 0.99 1.87 -14.15
CA VAL A 44 2.45 2.06 -14.28
C VAL A 44 3.25 0.77 -14.06
N TYR A 45 2.65 -0.23 -13.45
CA TYR A 45 3.29 -1.52 -13.18
C TYR A 45 3.03 -2.58 -14.24
N GLU A 46 2.16 -2.28 -15.23
CA GLU A 46 1.86 -3.22 -16.30
C GLU A 46 3.13 -3.50 -17.11
N GLY A 47 3.47 -4.80 -17.21
CA GLY A 47 4.69 -5.21 -17.90
C GLY A 47 6.00 -5.00 -17.13
N VAL A 48 5.93 -4.39 -15.94
CA VAL A 48 7.11 -4.11 -15.09
C VAL A 48 7.23 -5.12 -13.97
N VAL A 49 6.12 -5.43 -13.30
CA VAL A 49 6.08 -6.42 -12.23
C VAL A 49 5.29 -7.65 -12.67
N PRO A 50 5.67 -8.86 -12.23
CA PRO A 50 4.89 -10.05 -12.54
C PRO A 50 3.54 -10.04 -11.83
N GLY A 51 2.53 -10.65 -12.46
CA GLY A 51 1.22 -10.81 -11.85
C GLY A 51 0.36 -9.55 -11.82
N PHE A 52 0.50 -8.67 -12.81
CA PHE A 52 -0.31 -7.45 -12.89
C PHE A 52 -1.82 -7.75 -12.81
N GLY A 53 -2.32 -8.69 -13.61
CA GLY A 53 -3.74 -9.07 -13.61
C GLY A 53 -4.21 -9.59 -12.25
N ALA A 54 -3.39 -10.40 -11.58
CA ALA A 54 -3.69 -10.90 -10.24
C ALA A 54 -3.68 -9.78 -9.21
N SER A 55 -2.76 -8.80 -9.34
CA SER A 55 -2.72 -7.63 -8.47
C SER A 55 -3.95 -6.75 -8.62
N VAL A 56 -4.43 -6.55 -9.85
CA VAL A 56 -5.68 -5.83 -10.13
C VAL A 56 -6.86 -6.54 -9.47
N LYS A 57 -6.97 -7.86 -9.62
CA LYS A 57 -8.01 -8.65 -8.98
C LYS A 57 -7.95 -8.55 -7.45
N GLN A 58 -6.78 -8.65 -6.88
CA GLN A 58 -6.61 -8.52 -5.42
C GLN A 58 -7.06 -7.14 -4.95
N LEU A 59 -6.62 -6.08 -5.62
CA LEU A 59 -6.94 -4.71 -5.22
C LEU A 59 -8.44 -4.41 -5.33
N SER A 60 -9.14 -5.03 -6.27
CA SER A 60 -10.57 -4.87 -6.47
C SER A 60 -11.43 -5.90 -5.70
N SER A 61 -10.81 -6.82 -4.96
CA SER A 61 -11.52 -7.94 -4.33
C SER A 61 -12.28 -7.59 -3.06
N GLY A 62 -12.05 -6.43 -2.48
CA GLY A 62 -12.66 -6.06 -1.22
C GLY A 62 -12.28 -4.63 -0.80
N PRO A 63 -12.57 -4.28 0.47
CA PRO A 63 -12.26 -2.94 0.96
C PRO A 63 -10.76 -2.69 1.03
N CYS A 64 -10.39 -1.46 0.70
CA CYS A 64 -9.03 -0.93 0.85
C CYS A 64 -9.02 0.14 1.93
N CYS A 65 -7.87 0.36 2.52
CA CYS A 65 -7.63 1.49 3.42
C CYS A 65 -6.52 2.35 2.83
N ALA A 66 -6.80 3.63 2.65
CA ALA A 66 -5.80 4.63 2.26
C ALA A 66 -5.35 5.42 3.47
N LEU A 67 -4.06 5.65 3.56
CA LEU A 67 -3.43 6.45 4.61
C LEU A 67 -2.63 7.59 3.97
N GLU A 68 -2.84 8.80 4.48
CA GLU A 68 -1.91 9.89 4.25
C GLU A 68 -0.91 9.91 5.40
N VAL A 69 0.35 9.78 5.07
CA VAL A 69 1.44 9.73 6.05
C VAL A 69 2.34 10.93 5.82
N ARG A 70 2.65 11.67 6.90
CA ARG A 70 3.52 12.84 6.85
C ARG A 70 4.82 12.59 7.61
N ALA A 71 5.92 12.94 6.98
CA ALA A 71 7.27 12.92 7.57
C ALA A 71 8.22 13.67 6.66
N VAL A 72 9.36 14.09 7.16
CA VAL A 72 10.43 14.62 6.31
C VAL A 72 10.95 13.47 5.45
N GLY A 73 10.91 13.63 4.11
CA GLY A 73 11.26 12.55 3.19
C GLY A 73 10.32 11.36 3.26
N ALA A 74 9.02 11.61 3.44
CA ALA A 74 8.01 10.58 3.71
C ALA A 74 8.00 9.44 2.69
N VAL A 75 8.09 9.74 1.40
CA VAL A 75 8.03 8.72 0.35
C VAL A 75 9.20 7.74 0.48
N SER A 76 10.43 8.24 0.54
CA SER A 76 11.61 7.39 0.69
C SER A 76 11.60 6.58 1.98
N LYS A 77 11.25 7.23 3.09
CA LYS A 77 11.20 6.57 4.40
C LYS A 77 10.12 5.48 4.45
N PHE A 78 8.94 5.78 3.90
CA PHE A 78 7.86 4.79 3.93
C PHE A 78 8.15 3.60 3.02
N ARG A 79 8.82 3.82 1.89
CA ARG A 79 9.26 2.70 1.04
C ARG A 79 10.20 1.76 1.79
N GLU A 80 11.09 2.30 2.62
CA GLU A 80 11.95 1.49 3.50
C GLU A 80 11.13 0.73 4.55
N THR A 81 10.12 1.37 5.11
CA THR A 81 9.22 0.76 6.10
C THR A 81 8.36 -0.34 5.47
N ALA A 82 7.84 -0.12 4.26
CA ALA A 82 7.05 -1.10 3.53
C ALA A 82 7.89 -2.31 3.11
N GLY A 83 9.11 -2.07 2.66
CA GLY A 83 10.03 -3.12 2.22
C GLY A 83 9.92 -3.47 0.74
N PRO A 84 10.76 -4.41 0.28
CA PRO A 84 10.74 -4.87 -1.09
C PRO A 84 9.41 -5.45 -1.52
N TRP A 85 9.09 -5.32 -2.80
CA TRP A 85 7.87 -5.86 -3.40
C TRP A 85 7.74 -7.37 -3.19
N ASP A 86 8.83 -8.11 -3.38
CA ASP A 86 8.86 -9.55 -3.17
C ASP A 86 8.93 -9.86 -1.67
N VAL A 87 7.90 -10.53 -1.17
CA VAL A 87 7.76 -10.85 0.26
C VAL A 87 8.86 -11.81 0.74
N ASN A 88 9.22 -12.80 -0.06
CA ASN A 88 10.26 -13.75 0.34
C ASN A 88 11.63 -13.07 0.42
N PHE A 89 11.93 -12.21 -0.53
CA PHE A 89 13.15 -11.40 -0.52
C PHE A 89 13.16 -10.45 0.69
N ALA A 90 12.02 -9.81 0.98
CA ALA A 90 11.89 -8.93 2.14
C ALA A 90 12.17 -9.69 3.46
N ARG A 91 11.67 -10.91 3.60
CA ARG A 91 11.91 -11.74 4.79
C ARG A 91 13.36 -12.09 4.99
N GLU A 92 14.11 -12.28 3.91
CA GLU A 92 15.53 -12.62 3.98
C GLU A 92 16.41 -11.43 4.32
N ILE A 93 16.18 -10.26 3.69
CA ILE A 93 17.10 -9.13 3.80
C ILE A 93 16.58 -7.98 4.65
N GLN A 94 15.25 -7.84 4.79
CA GLN A 94 14.62 -6.75 5.56
C GLN A 94 13.43 -7.28 6.36
N PRO A 95 13.66 -8.17 7.34
CA PRO A 95 12.60 -8.91 8.01
C PRO A 95 11.67 -8.09 8.90
N LYS A 96 12.03 -6.83 9.19
CA LYS A 96 11.22 -5.94 10.03
C LYS A 96 10.27 -5.05 9.24
N THR A 97 10.22 -5.20 7.92
CA THR A 97 9.34 -4.39 7.06
C THR A 97 7.92 -4.92 7.06
N ILE A 98 6.97 -4.08 6.68
CA ILE A 98 5.54 -4.44 6.62
C ILE A 98 5.32 -5.65 5.71
N ARG A 99 5.91 -5.63 4.52
CA ARG A 99 5.76 -6.73 3.56
C ARG A 99 6.36 -8.04 4.06
N ALA A 100 7.49 -7.97 4.76
CA ALA A 100 8.10 -9.16 5.35
C ALA A 100 7.22 -9.79 6.42
N ILE A 101 6.60 -8.96 7.27
CA ILE A 101 5.80 -9.42 8.42
C ILE A 101 4.39 -9.82 7.98
N PHE A 102 3.72 -8.99 7.19
CA PHE A 102 2.29 -9.11 6.90
C PHE A 102 1.98 -9.58 5.48
N GLY A 103 2.95 -9.57 4.58
CA GLY A 103 2.76 -10.03 3.21
C GLY A 103 2.68 -11.54 3.12
N ILE A 104 2.03 -12.03 2.07
CA ILE A 104 1.89 -13.45 1.77
C ILE A 104 2.72 -13.80 0.54
N ASP A 105 2.56 -13.03 -0.53
CA ASP A 105 3.28 -13.20 -1.80
C ASP A 105 3.37 -11.86 -2.56
N GLY A 106 3.83 -11.85 -3.78
CA GLY A 106 4.00 -10.63 -4.58
C GLY A 106 2.70 -9.93 -4.96
N VAL A 107 1.55 -10.62 -4.89
CA VAL A 107 0.21 -10.07 -5.13
C VAL A 107 -0.42 -9.65 -3.80
N LYS A 108 -0.37 -10.51 -2.81
CA LYS A 108 -0.85 -10.25 -1.44
C LYS A 108 0.31 -9.78 -0.58
N ASN A 109 0.88 -8.62 -0.91
CA ASN A 109 2.08 -8.09 -0.24
C ASN A 109 1.79 -6.97 0.77
N ALA A 110 0.62 -6.99 1.37
CA ALA A 110 0.12 -6.16 2.46
C ALA A 110 -0.23 -4.73 2.04
N VAL A 111 0.70 -3.97 1.51
CA VAL A 111 0.53 -2.54 1.22
C VAL A 111 1.01 -2.18 -0.17
N HIS A 112 0.40 -1.14 -0.72
CA HIS A 112 0.94 -0.33 -1.80
C HIS A 112 1.50 0.94 -1.18
N CYS A 113 2.61 1.44 -1.67
CA CYS A 113 3.13 2.74 -1.27
C CYS A 113 3.57 3.54 -2.49
N THR A 114 3.51 4.87 -2.36
CA THR A 114 3.94 5.79 -3.41
C THR A 114 5.41 5.55 -3.77
N ASP A 115 5.71 5.43 -5.05
CA ASP A 115 7.07 5.14 -5.51
C ASP A 115 7.95 6.39 -5.60
N LEU A 116 7.39 7.50 -6.08
CA LEU A 116 8.11 8.74 -6.30
C LEU A 116 7.43 9.88 -5.56
N ALA A 117 8.24 10.76 -4.95
CA ALA A 117 7.71 11.91 -4.22
C ALA A 117 6.82 12.81 -5.09
N GLU A 118 7.14 12.95 -6.36
CA GLU A 118 6.38 13.74 -7.32
C GLU A 118 4.97 13.19 -7.61
N ASP A 119 4.74 11.91 -7.35
CA ASP A 119 3.45 11.26 -7.56
C ASP A 119 2.55 11.29 -6.33
N SER A 120 3.07 11.66 -5.16
CA SER A 120 2.33 11.55 -3.89
C SER A 120 1.05 12.37 -3.87
N GLU A 121 1.09 13.61 -4.36
CA GLU A 121 -0.09 14.48 -4.39
C GLU A 121 -1.16 13.94 -5.32
N ARG A 122 -0.77 13.43 -6.48
CA ARG A 122 -1.70 12.82 -7.44
C ARG A 122 -2.38 11.59 -6.88
N GLU A 123 -1.63 10.70 -6.22
CA GLU A 123 -2.20 9.51 -5.59
C GLU A 123 -3.13 9.87 -4.43
N LEU A 124 -2.78 10.88 -3.63
CA LEU A 124 -3.64 11.36 -2.55
C LEU A 124 -4.95 11.92 -3.09
N ARG A 125 -4.92 12.71 -4.15
CA ARG A 125 -6.14 13.21 -4.80
C ARG A 125 -7.00 12.07 -5.33
N TYR A 126 -6.38 11.10 -5.99
CA TYR A 126 -7.12 9.95 -6.52
C TYR A 126 -7.86 9.21 -5.42
N LEU A 127 -7.17 8.89 -4.33
CA LEU A 127 -7.73 8.06 -3.27
C LEU A 127 -8.67 8.82 -2.34
N PHE A 128 -8.38 10.07 -2.02
CA PHE A 128 -9.16 10.82 -1.03
C PHE A 128 -10.23 11.72 -1.65
N ASP A 129 -9.99 12.27 -2.82
CA ASP A 129 -10.92 13.21 -3.46
C ASP A 129 -11.81 12.54 -4.51
N MET A 130 -11.24 11.69 -5.34
CA MET A 130 -11.96 11.09 -6.47
C MET A 130 -12.67 9.79 -6.11
N MET A 131 -12.03 8.93 -5.32
CA MET A 131 -12.59 7.63 -4.93
C MET A 131 -13.41 7.68 -3.65
N ASN A 132 -13.32 8.75 -2.91
CA ASN A 132 -14.06 8.95 -1.67
C ASN A 132 -14.64 10.36 -1.60
N PRO A 133 -15.51 10.75 -2.56
CA PRO A 133 -16.11 12.06 -2.56
C PRO A 133 -17.13 12.16 -1.43
N CYS A 134 -16.94 13.08 -0.54
CA CYS A 134 -17.91 13.37 0.53
C CYS A 134 -18.53 14.72 0.35
#